data_6219122469580f0a236290f854d9353b
#
_entry.id   6219122469580f0a236290f854d9353b
#
_cell.length_a   1.000
_cell.length_b   1.000
_cell.length_c   1.000
_cell.angle_alpha   90.00
_cell.angle_beta   90.00
_cell.angle_gamma   90.00
#
_symmetry.space_group_name_H-M   'P 1'
#
loop_
_entity.id
_entity.type
_entity.pdbx_description
1 polymer ?
#
loop_
_entity_poly.entity_id
_entity_poly.type
_entity_poly.pdbx_seq_one_letter_code
_entity_poly.pdbx_strand_id
1 'polypeptide(L)'
;LKKKIVKWTLILYPIYLLLVWLYLFQWSDFGVPAAYQGSAADPATFMTDRQLELSQEYSRYRNFLSLATIPLEWIIYLGVFLFGLSHLFKKFGESISRFRIVSIPIYVLLLSGLSWFLTFPFDYAYRFLSVRYGISTDTFSGWMRDEMISFWIGYITMALLITVLYLLMQRFEKRWWLYAWIGLIPFIALMMFIQPVIIDPLYNDFYELQDKQLEEKILALADEAEVPADRVYEVNMSEETNSMNAYVNGIGSSLRIVLWDTTLTRLKDNEVLFIMAHEIGHYVMNHLYWNLVGVLAGSFVGLYLTYRILTWLFRRYGKRMNIKGVADIAGLPVLFIVLSILSFVAQPIEMTFSRGAEADADRYAIEMTGDVDAAIGSFQELTVNGLSDVNPPAVIKYLYYGHPTMMERIHMLEEYQK
;
A
#
# COMPACT_ATOMS: atom_id res chain seq x y z
N LEU A 1 -26.57 -19.11 16.47
CA LEU A 1 -25.62 -18.00 16.31
C LEU A 1 -25.15 -17.88 14.86
N LYS A 2 -24.60 -18.96 14.25
CA LYS A 2 -24.10 -19.00 12.87
C LYS A 2 -25.12 -18.44 11.86
N LYS A 3 -26.34 -18.97 11.82
CA LYS A 3 -27.41 -18.49 10.91
C LYS A 3 -27.70 -16.99 11.09
N LYS A 4 -27.65 -16.49 12.35
CA LYS A 4 -27.87 -15.07 12.64
C LYS A 4 -26.72 -14.20 12.09
N ILE A 5 -25.46 -14.63 12.29
CA ILE A 5 -24.30 -13.91 11.77
C ILE A 5 -24.35 -13.86 10.25
N VAL A 6 -24.52 -15.00 9.58
CA VAL A 6 -24.60 -15.06 8.12
C VAL A 6 -25.72 -14.15 7.60
N LYS A 7 -26.93 -14.21 8.23
CA LYS A 7 -28.04 -13.33 7.83
C LYS A 7 -27.66 -11.86 7.92
N TRP A 8 -27.05 -11.44 9.03
CA TRP A 8 -26.67 -10.04 9.21
C TRP A 8 -25.55 -9.63 8.26
N THR A 9 -24.57 -10.47 7.99
CA THR A 9 -23.53 -10.20 6.99
C THR A 9 -24.12 -9.97 5.60
N LEU A 10 -25.07 -10.85 5.18
CA LEU A 10 -25.76 -10.72 3.88
C LEU A 10 -26.65 -9.48 3.79
N ILE A 11 -27.07 -8.89 4.89
CA ILE A 11 -27.85 -7.66 4.92
C ILE A 11 -26.95 -6.44 5.01
N LEU A 12 -25.98 -6.46 5.92
CA LEU A 12 -25.16 -5.28 6.24
C LEU A 12 -24.15 -4.95 5.14
N TYR A 13 -23.60 -5.96 4.46
CA TYR A 13 -22.62 -5.70 3.41
C TYR A 13 -23.23 -5.00 2.18
N PRO A 14 -24.37 -5.42 1.61
CA PRO A 14 -25.03 -4.63 0.56
C PRO A 14 -25.45 -3.23 1.00
N ILE A 15 -25.91 -3.06 2.25
CA ILE A 15 -26.21 -1.73 2.79
C ILE A 15 -24.96 -0.87 2.85
N TYR A 16 -23.85 -1.43 3.33
CA TYR A 16 -22.56 -0.74 3.33
C TYR A 16 -22.15 -0.32 1.92
N LEU A 17 -22.20 -1.23 0.93
CA LEU A 17 -21.88 -0.92 -0.46
C LEU A 17 -22.77 0.20 -1.02
N LEU A 18 -24.07 0.18 -0.71
CA LEU A 18 -24.99 1.24 -1.10
C LEU A 18 -24.61 2.59 -0.46
N LEU A 19 -24.25 2.60 0.82
CA LEU A 19 -23.84 3.81 1.52
C LEU A 19 -22.52 4.37 0.96
N VAL A 20 -21.54 3.50 0.65
CA VAL A 20 -20.29 3.89 -0.01
C VAL A 20 -20.56 4.46 -1.40
N TRP A 21 -21.44 3.83 -2.17
CA TRP A 21 -21.85 4.33 -3.47
C TRP A 21 -22.51 5.70 -3.37
N LEU A 22 -23.51 5.86 -2.49
CA LEU A 22 -24.16 7.15 -2.24
C LEU A 22 -23.12 8.22 -1.81
N TYR A 23 -22.19 7.87 -0.93
CA TYR A 23 -21.15 8.78 -0.50
C TYR A 23 -20.31 9.27 -1.67
N LEU A 24 -19.77 8.37 -2.51
CA LEU A 24 -18.85 8.71 -3.59
C LEU A 24 -19.53 9.33 -4.81
N PHE A 25 -20.78 8.94 -5.12
CA PHE A 25 -21.42 9.33 -6.37
C PHE A 25 -22.51 10.39 -6.20
N GLN A 26 -23.02 10.60 -4.97
CA GLN A 26 -24.13 11.52 -4.74
C GLN A 26 -23.84 12.62 -3.72
N TRP A 27 -23.09 12.34 -2.66
CA TRP A 27 -22.93 13.24 -1.52
C TRP A 27 -21.58 13.95 -1.46
N SER A 28 -20.55 13.35 -2.04
CA SER A 28 -19.21 13.96 -2.04
C SER A 28 -19.11 15.07 -3.06
N ASP A 29 -18.55 16.17 -2.63
CA ASP A 29 -18.18 17.30 -3.50
C ASP A 29 -16.73 17.09 -3.98
N PHE A 30 -16.54 17.12 -5.30
CA PHE A 30 -15.24 17.08 -5.97
C PHE A 30 -14.87 18.43 -6.58
N GLY A 31 -15.64 19.46 -6.25
CA GLY A 31 -15.43 20.83 -6.73
C GLY A 31 -14.14 21.44 -6.17
N VAL A 32 -13.64 22.44 -6.89
CA VAL A 32 -12.46 23.19 -6.47
C VAL A 32 -12.86 24.16 -5.33
N PRO A 33 -12.24 24.07 -4.14
CA PRO A 33 -12.47 25.04 -3.08
C PRO A 33 -12.18 26.47 -3.52
N ALA A 34 -12.96 27.43 -3.05
CA ALA A 34 -12.84 28.84 -3.46
C ALA A 34 -11.42 29.43 -3.28
N ALA A 35 -10.67 28.92 -2.31
CA ALA A 35 -9.29 29.35 -2.06
C ALA A 35 -8.31 29.01 -3.20
N TYR A 36 -8.61 28.02 -4.03
CA TYR A 36 -7.74 27.55 -5.11
C TYR A 36 -8.22 27.99 -6.50
N GLN A 37 -9.45 28.53 -6.62
CA GLN A 37 -10.00 28.91 -7.92
C GLN A 37 -9.16 29.98 -8.61
N GLY A 38 -8.78 29.69 -9.87
CA GLY A 38 -7.96 30.56 -10.71
C GLY A 38 -6.47 30.62 -10.36
N SER A 39 -6.01 29.83 -9.37
CA SER A 39 -4.59 29.66 -9.06
C SER A 39 -3.97 28.53 -9.89
N ALA A 40 -2.65 28.31 -9.81
CA ALA A 40 -1.98 27.16 -10.43
C ALA A 40 -2.48 25.80 -9.88
N ALA A 41 -3.08 25.81 -8.67
CA ALA A 41 -3.70 24.64 -8.07
C ALA A 41 -5.12 24.35 -8.62
N ASP A 42 -5.72 25.27 -9.37
CA ASP A 42 -7.02 25.04 -10.01
C ASP A 42 -6.85 24.13 -11.22
N PRO A 43 -7.44 22.93 -11.26
CA PRO A 43 -7.33 22.02 -12.37
C PRO A 43 -7.81 22.64 -13.71
N ALA A 44 -8.72 23.62 -13.69
CA ALA A 44 -9.15 24.31 -14.89
C ALA A 44 -8.04 25.09 -15.59
N THR A 45 -6.90 25.34 -14.94
CA THR A 45 -5.75 26.05 -15.52
C THR A 45 -4.80 25.13 -16.29
N PHE A 46 -4.82 23.82 -16.03
CA PHE A 46 -3.88 22.86 -16.63
C PHE A 46 -4.53 21.54 -17.12
N MET A 47 -5.78 21.28 -16.79
CA MET A 47 -6.56 20.13 -17.29
C MET A 47 -7.65 20.61 -18.25
N THR A 48 -7.91 19.85 -19.29
CA THR A 48 -9.13 19.99 -20.07
C THR A 48 -10.34 19.47 -19.28
N ASP A 49 -11.55 19.97 -19.61
CA ASP A 49 -12.80 19.49 -18.99
C ASP A 49 -12.92 17.96 -19.05
N ARG A 50 -12.47 17.35 -20.15
CA ARG A 50 -12.51 15.89 -20.34
C ARG A 50 -11.51 15.18 -19.43
N GLN A 51 -10.31 15.69 -19.23
CA GLN A 51 -9.33 15.12 -18.31
C GLN A 51 -9.83 15.18 -16.86
N LEU A 52 -10.42 16.31 -16.47
CA LEU A 52 -11.00 16.47 -15.14
C LEU A 52 -12.16 15.50 -14.90
N GLU A 53 -13.06 15.36 -15.88
CA GLU A 53 -14.17 14.39 -15.82
C GLU A 53 -13.66 12.96 -15.67
N LEU A 54 -12.66 12.54 -16.49
CA LEU A 54 -12.06 11.22 -16.43
C LEU A 54 -11.36 10.95 -15.09
N SER A 55 -10.64 11.95 -14.55
CA SER A 55 -9.98 11.86 -13.25
C SER A 55 -11.00 11.60 -12.12
N GLN A 56 -12.06 12.39 -12.08
CA GLN A 56 -13.12 12.22 -11.07
C GLN A 56 -13.85 10.89 -11.23
N GLU A 57 -14.19 10.50 -12.46
CA GLU A 57 -14.89 9.24 -12.74
C GLU A 57 -14.02 8.03 -12.35
N TYR A 58 -12.77 8.00 -12.79
CA TYR A 58 -11.81 6.94 -12.44
C TYR A 58 -11.62 6.84 -10.93
N SER A 59 -11.40 7.96 -10.26
CA SER A 59 -11.20 7.99 -8.80
C SER A 59 -12.42 7.49 -8.03
N ARG A 60 -13.65 7.84 -8.45
CA ARG A 60 -14.89 7.35 -7.82
C ARG A 60 -14.99 5.82 -7.89
N TYR A 61 -14.78 5.23 -9.07
CA TYR A 61 -14.83 3.78 -9.24
C TYR A 61 -13.70 3.07 -8.49
N ARG A 62 -12.48 3.58 -8.58
CA ARG A 62 -11.32 3.05 -7.86
C ARG A 62 -11.56 3.05 -6.34
N ASN A 63 -12.00 4.18 -5.80
CA ASN A 63 -12.27 4.32 -4.37
C ASN A 63 -13.44 3.43 -3.93
N PHE A 64 -14.46 3.24 -4.77
CA PHE A 64 -15.55 2.30 -4.50
C PHE A 64 -15.03 0.86 -4.38
N LEU A 65 -14.21 0.40 -5.33
CA LEU A 65 -13.61 -0.94 -5.28
C LEU A 65 -12.72 -1.10 -4.04
N SER A 66 -11.88 -0.12 -3.72
CA SER A 66 -11.01 -0.17 -2.55
C SER A 66 -11.80 -0.28 -1.24
N LEU A 67 -12.84 0.54 -1.07
CA LEU A 67 -13.70 0.48 0.12
C LEU A 67 -14.53 -0.82 0.17
N ALA A 68 -14.93 -1.36 -0.97
CA ALA A 68 -15.70 -2.61 -1.03
C ALA A 68 -14.85 -3.82 -0.61
N THR A 69 -13.58 -3.86 -0.99
CA THR A 69 -12.70 -5.02 -0.79
C THR A 69 -12.36 -5.25 0.69
N ILE A 70 -12.21 -4.19 1.50
CA ILE A 70 -11.84 -4.32 2.92
C ILE A 70 -12.82 -5.20 3.72
N PRO A 71 -14.14 -4.90 3.77
CA PRO A 71 -15.07 -5.78 4.49
C PRO A 71 -15.28 -7.13 3.80
N LEU A 72 -15.03 -7.23 2.49
CA LEU A 72 -15.09 -8.49 1.78
C LEU A 72 -14.08 -9.50 2.32
N GLU A 73 -12.84 -9.08 2.56
CA GLU A 73 -11.83 -9.94 3.17
C GLU A 73 -12.28 -10.45 4.55
N TRP A 74 -12.84 -9.57 5.38
CA TRP A 74 -13.38 -9.98 6.69
C TRP A 74 -14.50 -11.00 6.53
N ILE A 75 -15.36 -10.84 5.54
CA ILE A 75 -16.47 -11.75 5.22
C ILE A 75 -15.93 -13.10 4.74
N ILE A 76 -14.88 -13.11 3.93
CA ILE A 76 -14.21 -14.33 3.46
C ILE A 76 -13.66 -15.10 4.67
N TYR A 77 -12.84 -14.47 5.51
CA TYR A 77 -12.29 -15.13 6.71
C TYR A 77 -13.37 -15.57 7.69
N LEU A 78 -14.40 -14.75 7.89
CA LEU A 78 -15.54 -15.11 8.70
C LEU A 78 -16.30 -16.31 8.12
N GLY A 79 -16.48 -16.35 6.80
CA GLY A 79 -17.07 -17.47 6.08
C GLY A 79 -16.26 -18.75 6.22
N VAL A 80 -14.95 -18.69 5.97
CA VAL A 80 -14.02 -19.82 6.16
C VAL A 80 -14.15 -20.40 7.57
N PHE A 81 -14.23 -19.53 8.55
CA PHE A 81 -14.38 -19.93 9.94
C PHE A 81 -15.78 -20.53 10.24
N LEU A 82 -16.85 -19.82 9.90
CA LEU A 82 -18.23 -20.23 10.20
C LEU A 82 -18.67 -21.49 9.46
N PHE A 83 -18.21 -21.71 8.23
CA PHE A 83 -18.55 -22.90 7.45
C PHE A 83 -17.67 -24.11 7.75
N GLY A 84 -16.69 -23.96 8.64
CA GLY A 84 -15.83 -25.05 9.11
C GLY A 84 -14.69 -25.40 8.14
N LEU A 85 -14.49 -24.61 7.08
CA LEU A 85 -13.38 -24.80 6.13
C LEU A 85 -12.02 -24.69 6.84
N SER A 86 -11.91 -23.80 7.83
CA SER A 86 -10.69 -23.70 8.65
C SER A 86 -10.31 -25.02 9.33
N HIS A 87 -11.29 -25.74 9.88
CA HIS A 87 -11.05 -27.07 10.47
C HIS A 87 -10.74 -28.13 9.42
N LEU A 88 -11.34 -28.01 8.22
CA LEU A 88 -11.03 -28.89 7.08
C LEU A 88 -9.59 -28.68 6.63
N PHE A 89 -9.14 -27.45 6.44
CA PHE A 89 -7.77 -27.11 6.06
C PHE A 89 -6.76 -27.60 7.09
N LYS A 90 -7.06 -27.43 8.38
CA LYS A 90 -6.25 -27.98 9.47
C LYS A 90 -6.12 -29.50 9.36
N LYS A 91 -7.25 -30.23 9.23
CA LYS A 91 -7.25 -31.68 9.10
C LYS A 91 -6.48 -32.13 7.87
N PHE A 92 -6.62 -31.44 6.74
CA PHE A 92 -5.91 -31.73 5.51
C PHE A 92 -4.39 -31.56 5.70
N GLY A 93 -3.92 -30.44 6.25
CA GLY A 93 -2.51 -30.23 6.56
C GLY A 93 -1.95 -31.30 7.51
N GLU A 94 -2.70 -31.65 8.58
CA GLU A 94 -2.32 -32.69 9.55
C GLU A 94 -2.33 -34.11 8.95
N SER A 95 -3.14 -34.38 7.92
CA SER A 95 -3.14 -35.67 7.20
C SER A 95 -1.91 -35.88 6.33
N ILE A 96 -1.33 -34.78 5.80
CA ILE A 96 -0.10 -34.85 5.00
C ILE A 96 1.12 -34.95 5.92
N SER A 97 1.16 -34.21 7.01
CA SER A 97 2.27 -34.26 7.94
C SER A 97 1.85 -33.95 9.38
N ARG A 98 2.37 -34.77 10.30
CA ARG A 98 2.26 -34.50 11.74
C ARG A 98 3.15 -33.34 12.22
N PHE A 99 4.16 -32.97 11.44
CA PHE A 99 5.07 -31.89 11.76
C PHE A 99 4.44 -30.55 11.41
N ARG A 100 4.34 -29.66 12.38
CA ARG A 100 3.70 -28.34 12.23
C ARG A 100 4.40 -27.44 11.23
N ILE A 101 5.72 -27.57 11.12
CA ILE A 101 6.53 -26.85 10.11
C ILE A 101 6.11 -27.19 8.67
N VAL A 102 5.39 -28.28 8.45
CA VAL A 102 4.84 -28.69 7.15
C VAL A 102 3.33 -28.47 7.11
N SER A 103 2.60 -28.84 8.16
CA SER A 103 1.13 -28.76 8.14
C SER A 103 0.60 -27.32 8.20
N ILE A 104 1.32 -26.39 8.84
CA ILE A 104 0.94 -24.97 8.86
C ILE A 104 1.08 -24.29 7.48
N PRO A 105 2.21 -24.40 6.75
CA PRO A 105 2.29 -23.91 5.37
C PRO A 105 1.20 -24.44 4.46
N ILE A 106 0.86 -25.74 4.55
CA ILE A 106 -0.23 -26.33 3.76
C ILE A 106 -1.57 -25.66 4.10
N TYR A 107 -1.84 -25.44 5.38
CA TYR A 107 -3.03 -24.71 5.80
C TYR A 107 -3.06 -23.30 5.23
N VAL A 108 -1.93 -22.56 5.33
CA VAL A 108 -1.80 -21.21 4.80
C VAL A 108 -2.00 -21.19 3.29
N LEU A 109 -1.45 -22.16 2.55
CA LEU A 109 -1.66 -22.27 1.10
C LEU A 109 -3.14 -22.40 0.73
N LEU A 110 -3.87 -23.27 1.44
CA LEU A 110 -5.30 -23.45 1.19
C LEU A 110 -6.12 -22.20 1.53
N LEU A 111 -5.78 -21.51 2.62
CA LEU A 111 -6.45 -20.28 3.01
C LEU A 111 -6.13 -19.13 2.03
N SER A 112 -4.85 -18.92 1.71
CA SER A 112 -4.42 -17.89 0.76
C SER A 112 -4.97 -18.14 -0.65
N GLY A 113 -4.93 -19.38 -1.12
CA GLY A 113 -5.48 -19.75 -2.43
C GLY A 113 -6.98 -19.54 -2.52
N LEU A 114 -7.74 -19.88 -1.46
CA LEU A 114 -9.18 -19.59 -1.41
C LEU A 114 -9.45 -18.09 -1.34
N SER A 115 -8.69 -17.35 -0.55
CA SER A 115 -8.84 -15.88 -0.44
C SER A 115 -8.57 -15.24 -1.79
N TRP A 116 -7.44 -15.55 -2.41
CA TRP A 116 -7.06 -15.06 -3.74
C TRP A 116 -8.15 -15.36 -4.80
N PHE A 117 -8.66 -16.58 -4.83
CA PHE A 117 -9.72 -16.97 -5.78
C PHE A 117 -11.00 -16.15 -5.58
N LEU A 118 -11.36 -15.83 -4.33
CA LEU A 118 -12.56 -15.06 -4.03
C LEU A 118 -12.38 -13.54 -4.21
N THR A 119 -11.16 -13.01 -4.08
CA THR A 119 -10.85 -11.60 -4.35
C THR A 119 -10.56 -11.33 -5.82
N PHE A 120 -10.12 -12.33 -6.59
CA PHE A 120 -9.72 -12.21 -7.98
C PHE A 120 -10.70 -11.44 -8.89
N PRO A 121 -12.05 -11.58 -8.78
CA PRO A 121 -12.98 -10.76 -9.56
C PRO A 121 -12.85 -9.26 -9.30
N PHE A 122 -12.45 -8.86 -8.09
CA PHE A 122 -12.24 -7.45 -7.72
C PHE A 122 -10.89 -6.95 -8.27
N ASP A 123 -9.85 -7.77 -8.18
CA ASP A 123 -8.53 -7.45 -8.72
C ASP A 123 -8.60 -7.31 -10.25
N TYR A 124 -9.36 -8.19 -10.90
CA TYR A 124 -9.65 -8.07 -12.33
C TYR A 124 -10.49 -6.83 -12.67
N ALA A 125 -11.48 -6.49 -11.85
CA ALA A 125 -12.27 -5.27 -12.05
C ALA A 125 -11.40 -4.01 -11.92
N TYR A 126 -10.45 -4.02 -10.97
CA TYR A 126 -9.49 -2.94 -10.78
C TYR A 126 -8.58 -2.77 -12.01
N ARG A 127 -8.01 -3.87 -12.52
CA ARG A 127 -7.25 -3.91 -13.76
C ARG A 127 -8.08 -3.42 -14.95
N PHE A 128 -9.30 -3.95 -15.12
CA PHE A 128 -10.20 -3.53 -16.20
C PHE A 128 -10.45 -2.02 -16.18
N LEU A 129 -10.65 -1.45 -15.00
CA LEU A 129 -10.81 -0.02 -14.81
C LEU A 129 -9.55 0.72 -15.23
N SER A 130 -8.37 0.32 -14.74
CA SER A 130 -7.09 0.97 -15.04
C SER A 130 -6.76 0.94 -16.54
N VAL A 131 -7.01 -0.17 -17.22
CA VAL A 131 -6.83 -0.28 -18.69
C VAL A 131 -7.83 0.60 -19.42
N ARG A 132 -9.11 0.60 -19.01
CA ARG A 132 -10.17 1.40 -19.64
C ARG A 132 -9.88 2.90 -19.60
N TYR A 133 -9.28 3.38 -18.51
CA TYR A 133 -8.92 4.80 -18.35
C TYR A 133 -7.49 5.12 -18.80
N GLY A 134 -6.79 4.15 -19.39
CA GLY A 134 -5.46 4.35 -19.94
C GLY A 134 -4.35 4.53 -18.88
N ILE A 135 -4.59 4.12 -17.64
CA ILE A 135 -3.56 4.11 -16.59
C ILE A 135 -2.65 2.90 -16.76
N SER A 136 -3.21 1.70 -16.96
CA SER A 136 -2.42 0.49 -17.24
C SER A 136 -2.27 0.27 -18.74
N THR A 137 -1.05 -0.01 -19.14
CA THR A 137 -0.64 -0.42 -20.51
C THR A 137 -0.43 -1.93 -20.60
N ASP A 138 -0.46 -2.59 -19.44
CA ASP A 138 -0.11 -3.99 -19.27
C ASP A 138 -1.03 -4.95 -20.05
N THR A 139 -0.45 -5.99 -20.65
CA THR A 139 -1.20 -7.08 -21.26
C THR A 139 -1.83 -7.97 -20.20
N PHE A 140 -2.91 -8.71 -20.56
CA PHE A 140 -3.49 -9.66 -19.61
C PHE A 140 -2.48 -10.74 -19.14
N SER A 141 -1.58 -11.16 -20.03
CA SER A 141 -0.55 -12.16 -19.69
C SER A 141 0.52 -11.59 -18.78
N GLY A 142 0.95 -10.33 -18.98
CA GLY A 142 1.88 -9.63 -18.09
C GLY A 142 1.29 -9.50 -16.70
N TRP A 143 0.12 -8.89 -16.60
CA TRP A 143 -0.60 -8.75 -15.34
C TRP A 143 -0.80 -10.09 -14.60
N MET A 144 -1.21 -11.15 -15.31
CA MET A 144 -1.40 -12.47 -14.68
C MET A 144 -0.08 -13.10 -14.21
N ARG A 145 1.04 -12.85 -14.94
CA ARG A 145 2.36 -13.25 -14.48
C ARG A 145 2.70 -12.59 -13.15
N ASP A 146 2.49 -11.30 -13.04
CA ASP A 146 2.81 -10.52 -11.85
C ASP A 146 1.89 -10.85 -10.67
N GLU A 147 0.62 -11.11 -10.93
CA GLU A 147 -0.32 -11.68 -9.95
C GLU A 147 0.17 -13.03 -9.40
N MET A 148 0.70 -13.90 -10.26
CA MET A 148 1.24 -15.20 -9.82
C MET A 148 2.53 -15.04 -9.04
N ILE A 149 3.44 -14.15 -9.44
CA ILE A 149 4.66 -13.83 -8.70
C ILE A 149 4.28 -13.30 -7.32
N SER A 150 3.38 -12.31 -7.26
CA SER A 150 2.88 -11.71 -6.02
C SER A 150 2.21 -12.73 -5.11
N PHE A 151 1.38 -13.63 -5.65
CA PHE A 151 0.76 -14.71 -4.89
C PHE A 151 1.80 -15.63 -4.23
N TRP A 152 2.82 -16.06 -4.97
CA TRP A 152 3.82 -16.97 -4.42
C TRP A 152 4.75 -16.31 -3.43
N ILE A 153 5.19 -15.08 -3.67
CA ILE A 153 6.00 -14.31 -2.71
C ILE A 153 5.20 -14.06 -1.44
N GLY A 154 3.94 -13.61 -1.58
CA GLY A 154 3.04 -13.39 -0.45
C GLY A 154 2.76 -14.67 0.34
N TYR A 155 2.52 -15.80 -0.35
CA TYR A 155 2.33 -17.09 0.30
C TYR A 155 3.58 -17.54 1.07
N ILE A 156 4.78 -17.48 0.46
CA ILE A 156 6.02 -17.91 1.12
C ILE A 156 6.28 -17.07 2.38
N THR A 157 6.15 -15.76 2.26
CA THR A 157 6.31 -14.81 3.37
C THR A 157 5.28 -15.10 4.48
N MET A 158 4.02 -15.23 4.12
CA MET A 158 2.94 -15.51 5.07
C MET A 158 3.12 -16.88 5.73
N ALA A 159 3.46 -17.92 4.97
CA ALA A 159 3.70 -19.26 5.51
C ALA A 159 4.85 -19.27 6.52
N LEU A 160 5.93 -18.54 6.25
CA LEU A 160 7.05 -18.36 7.18
C LEU A 160 6.59 -17.68 8.47
N LEU A 161 5.97 -16.50 8.34
CA LEU A 161 5.54 -15.69 9.49
C LEU A 161 4.52 -16.41 10.35
N ILE A 162 3.51 -17.05 9.75
CA ILE A 162 2.47 -17.77 10.48
C ILE A 162 3.03 -19.03 11.13
N THR A 163 3.95 -19.74 10.48
CA THR A 163 4.61 -20.90 11.09
C THR A 163 5.37 -20.50 12.34
N VAL A 164 6.22 -19.47 12.25
CA VAL A 164 6.97 -18.95 13.40
C VAL A 164 6.02 -18.46 14.50
N LEU A 165 5.00 -17.68 14.13
CA LEU A 165 4.00 -17.15 15.07
C LEU A 165 3.31 -18.27 15.87
N TYR A 166 2.83 -19.31 15.18
CA TYR A 166 2.15 -20.42 15.85
C TYR A 166 3.09 -21.30 16.69
N LEU A 167 4.35 -21.45 16.30
CA LEU A 167 5.38 -22.09 17.14
C LEU A 167 5.65 -21.27 18.41
N LEU A 168 5.71 -19.93 18.31
CA LEU A 168 5.84 -19.03 19.45
C LEU A 168 4.60 -19.08 20.37
N MET A 169 3.39 -19.09 19.81
CA MET A 169 2.14 -19.23 20.56
C MET A 169 2.09 -20.52 21.38
N GLN A 170 2.65 -21.62 20.87
CA GLN A 170 2.71 -22.90 21.57
C GLN A 170 3.75 -22.90 22.68
N ARG A 171 4.91 -22.31 22.40
CA ARG A 171 6.03 -22.33 23.37
C ARG A 171 5.87 -21.30 24.47
N PHE A 172 5.26 -20.13 24.15
CA PHE A 172 5.20 -18.96 25.03
C PHE A 172 3.76 -18.41 25.15
N GLU A 173 2.85 -19.18 25.68
CA GLU A 173 1.41 -18.91 25.72
C GLU A 173 1.01 -17.46 26.10
N LYS A 174 1.74 -16.84 27.04
CA LYS A 174 1.45 -15.47 27.53
C LYS A 174 2.31 -14.37 26.90
N ARG A 175 3.44 -14.74 26.29
CA ARG A 175 4.43 -13.77 25.79
C ARG A 175 4.75 -13.93 24.30
N TRP A 176 4.01 -14.76 23.57
CA TRP A 176 4.24 -15.01 22.14
C TRP A 176 4.24 -13.72 21.33
N TRP A 177 3.37 -12.76 21.66
CA TRP A 177 3.25 -11.47 21.00
C TRP A 177 4.55 -10.63 21.12
N LEU A 178 5.21 -10.68 22.28
CA LEU A 178 6.47 -9.99 22.51
C LEU A 178 7.61 -10.63 21.72
N TYR A 179 7.69 -11.97 21.73
CA TYR A 179 8.72 -12.67 20.94
C TYR A 179 8.46 -12.56 19.44
N ALA A 180 7.22 -12.52 19.01
CA ALA A 180 6.86 -12.25 17.63
C ALA A 180 7.30 -10.84 17.21
N TRP A 181 7.06 -9.83 18.06
CA TRP A 181 7.53 -8.47 17.83
C TRP A 181 9.06 -8.37 17.76
N ILE A 182 9.78 -9.01 18.67
CA ILE A 182 11.25 -9.06 18.63
C ILE A 182 11.75 -9.71 17.32
N GLY A 183 11.10 -10.80 16.89
CA GLY A 183 11.43 -11.49 15.64
C GLY A 183 11.08 -10.68 14.38
N LEU A 184 10.13 -9.75 14.48
CA LEU A 184 9.75 -8.87 13.37
C LEU A 184 10.88 -7.89 13.02
N ILE A 185 11.67 -7.44 13.99
CA ILE A 185 12.76 -6.49 13.79
C ILE A 185 13.78 -7.00 12.75
N PRO A 186 14.46 -8.15 12.97
CA PRO A 186 15.40 -8.68 11.98
C PRO A 186 14.70 -9.10 10.68
N PHE A 187 13.42 -9.47 10.71
CA PHE A 187 12.66 -9.79 9.51
C PHE A 187 12.44 -8.55 8.64
N ILE A 188 12.04 -7.41 9.22
CA ILE A 188 11.91 -6.15 8.47
C ILE A 188 13.27 -5.75 7.87
N ALA A 189 14.34 -5.78 8.67
CA ALA A 189 15.68 -5.47 8.18
C ALA A 189 16.08 -6.39 7.01
N LEU A 190 15.79 -7.69 7.08
CA LEU A 190 16.04 -8.64 6.00
C LEU A 190 15.25 -8.29 4.74
N MET A 191 13.96 -7.94 4.88
CA MET A 191 13.11 -7.57 3.75
C MET A 191 13.57 -6.28 3.08
N MET A 192 14.10 -5.30 3.83
CA MET A 192 14.68 -4.09 3.26
C MET A 192 15.87 -4.36 2.32
N PHE A 193 16.60 -5.48 2.52
CA PHE A 193 17.65 -5.92 1.59
C PHE A 193 17.11 -6.80 0.47
N ILE A 194 16.18 -7.71 0.76
CA ILE A 194 15.66 -8.67 -0.20
C ILE A 194 14.80 -7.97 -1.26
N GLN A 195 13.99 -6.98 -0.85
CA GLN A 195 13.07 -6.30 -1.75
C GLN A 195 13.78 -5.75 -2.99
N PRO A 196 14.76 -4.82 -2.89
CA PRO A 196 15.37 -4.21 -4.07
C PRO A 196 16.31 -5.14 -4.85
N VAL A 197 16.84 -6.21 -4.25
CA VAL A 197 17.86 -7.06 -4.85
C VAL A 197 17.29 -8.34 -5.47
N ILE A 198 16.21 -8.87 -4.89
CA ILE A 198 15.66 -10.17 -5.28
C ILE A 198 14.22 -10.02 -5.78
N ILE A 199 13.38 -9.22 -5.09
CA ILE A 199 11.94 -9.16 -5.40
C ILE A 199 11.69 -8.24 -6.59
N ASP A 200 12.17 -7.00 -6.55
CA ASP A 200 11.90 -6.02 -7.61
C ASP A 200 12.35 -6.52 -9.01
N PRO A 201 13.52 -7.19 -9.18
CA PRO A 201 13.94 -7.73 -10.47
C PRO A 201 13.09 -8.90 -10.99
N LEU A 202 12.16 -9.46 -10.20
CA LEU A 202 11.21 -10.46 -10.69
C LEU A 202 10.08 -9.85 -11.50
N TYR A 203 9.82 -8.56 -11.29
CA TYR A 203 8.77 -7.80 -11.96
C TYR A 203 9.31 -7.04 -13.17
N ASN A 204 10.35 -6.23 -12.97
CA ASN A 204 10.86 -5.27 -13.93
C ASN A 204 12.36 -5.34 -14.13
N ASP A 205 12.82 -4.91 -15.31
CA ASP A 205 14.23 -4.78 -15.63
C ASP A 205 14.74 -3.38 -15.24
N PHE A 206 15.92 -3.32 -14.64
CA PHE A 206 16.59 -2.10 -14.21
C PHE A 206 17.85 -1.86 -15.06
N TYR A 207 17.98 -0.66 -15.60
CA TYR A 207 19.12 -0.25 -16.44
C TYR A 207 19.81 0.97 -15.82
N GLU A 208 21.07 1.20 -16.14
CA GLU A 208 21.70 2.49 -15.86
C GLU A 208 21.02 3.58 -16.72
N LEU A 209 20.79 4.76 -16.13
CA LEU A 209 20.15 5.88 -16.82
C LEU A 209 20.90 6.20 -18.11
N GLN A 210 20.19 6.24 -19.24
CA GLN A 210 20.79 6.46 -20.55
C GLN A 210 21.18 7.93 -20.77
N ASP A 211 20.39 8.87 -20.25
CA ASP A 211 20.70 10.30 -20.31
C ASP A 211 21.79 10.66 -19.28
N LYS A 212 23.03 10.67 -19.77
CA LYS A 212 24.18 10.96 -18.90
C LYS A 212 24.25 12.42 -18.44
N GLN A 213 23.63 13.35 -19.17
CA GLN A 213 23.58 14.76 -18.75
C GLN A 213 22.61 14.94 -17.59
N LEU A 214 21.46 14.27 -17.63
CA LEU A 214 20.52 14.25 -16.54
C LEU A 214 21.08 13.49 -15.33
N GLU A 215 21.77 12.36 -15.56
CA GLU A 215 22.46 11.62 -14.49
C GLU A 215 23.44 12.49 -13.72
N GLU A 216 24.31 13.23 -14.45
CA GLU A 216 25.27 14.17 -13.82
C GLU A 216 24.58 15.23 -12.95
N LYS A 217 23.45 15.80 -13.44
CA LYS A 217 22.66 16.78 -12.68
C LYS A 217 22.06 16.18 -11.41
N ILE A 218 21.50 14.96 -11.48
CA ILE A 218 20.90 14.27 -10.35
C ILE A 218 21.98 13.90 -9.31
N LEU A 219 23.14 13.39 -9.76
CA LEU A 219 24.24 13.05 -8.89
C LEU A 219 24.85 14.29 -8.23
N ALA A 220 24.92 15.41 -8.93
CA ALA A 220 25.36 16.69 -8.36
C ALA A 220 24.39 17.16 -7.25
N LEU A 221 23.07 16.99 -7.45
CA LEU A 221 22.07 17.30 -6.46
C LEU A 221 22.19 16.38 -5.22
N ALA A 222 22.48 15.09 -5.42
CA ALA A 222 22.71 14.13 -4.34
C ALA A 222 24.00 14.45 -3.55
N ASP A 223 25.07 14.86 -4.23
CA ASP A 223 26.34 15.25 -3.62
C ASP A 223 26.19 16.53 -2.78
N GLU A 224 25.46 17.54 -3.27
CA GLU A 224 25.12 18.75 -2.51
C GLU A 224 24.37 18.43 -1.22
N ALA A 225 23.51 17.40 -1.24
CA ALA A 225 22.76 16.92 -0.09
C ALA A 225 23.54 15.90 0.79
N GLU A 226 24.82 15.64 0.50
CA GLU A 226 25.63 14.62 1.16
C GLU A 226 25.04 13.20 1.11
N VAL A 227 24.29 12.88 0.03
CA VAL A 227 23.68 11.56 -0.21
C VAL A 227 24.67 10.71 -1.03
N PRO A 228 25.14 9.57 -0.51
CA PRO A 228 26.17 8.75 -1.17
C PRO A 228 25.59 7.89 -2.30
N ALA A 229 25.10 8.52 -3.36
CA ALA A 229 24.59 7.85 -4.54
C ALA A 229 25.63 7.86 -5.65
N ASP A 230 25.99 6.69 -6.15
CA ASP A 230 27.00 6.55 -7.21
C ASP A 230 26.38 6.40 -8.60
N ARG A 231 25.10 6.05 -8.70
CA ARG A 231 24.42 5.71 -9.95
C ARG A 231 22.94 6.04 -9.89
N VAL A 232 22.40 6.36 -11.06
CA VAL A 232 20.98 6.51 -11.31
C VAL A 232 20.52 5.38 -12.24
N TYR A 233 19.39 4.77 -11.88
CA TYR A 233 18.78 3.68 -12.63
C TYR A 233 17.49 4.13 -13.28
N GLU A 234 17.20 3.52 -14.42
CA GLU A 234 15.94 3.60 -15.14
C GLU A 234 15.26 2.24 -15.10
N VAL A 235 13.93 2.23 -14.98
CA VAL A 235 13.10 1.01 -14.99
C VAL A 235 12.00 1.14 -16.04
N ASN A 236 11.73 0.06 -16.80
CA ASN A 236 10.82 0.00 -17.94
C ASN A 236 9.33 -0.07 -17.56
N MET A 237 8.85 0.88 -16.78
CA MET A 237 7.46 0.90 -16.30
C MET A 237 6.43 1.22 -17.37
N SER A 238 6.84 1.78 -18.52
CA SER A 238 5.93 2.04 -19.64
C SER A 238 5.26 0.79 -20.23
N GLU A 239 5.83 -0.40 -20.00
CA GLU A 239 5.21 -1.68 -20.36
C GLU A 239 3.97 -2.00 -19.48
N GLU A 240 3.88 -1.44 -18.29
CA GLU A 240 2.83 -1.74 -17.31
C GLU A 240 1.88 -0.57 -17.05
N THR A 241 2.41 0.67 -17.08
CA THR A 241 1.64 1.84 -16.67
C THR A 241 2.05 3.12 -17.42
N ASN A 242 1.09 4.04 -17.52
CA ASN A 242 1.33 5.43 -17.90
C ASN A 242 1.59 6.35 -16.70
N SER A 243 1.49 5.85 -15.48
CA SER A 243 1.81 6.62 -14.28
C SER A 243 3.30 6.92 -14.22
N MET A 244 3.65 8.00 -13.54
CA MET A 244 5.02 8.44 -13.33
C MET A 244 5.44 8.20 -11.88
N ASN A 245 6.69 7.84 -11.67
CA ASN A 245 7.27 7.73 -10.33
C ASN A 245 8.81 7.82 -10.39
N ALA A 246 9.39 8.18 -9.26
CA ALA A 246 10.82 8.08 -8.98
C ALA A 246 10.98 7.76 -7.49
N TYR A 247 12.11 7.21 -7.08
CA TYR A 247 12.37 6.93 -5.68
C TYR A 247 13.85 6.76 -5.38
N VAL A 248 14.22 7.03 -4.13
CA VAL A 248 15.52 6.70 -3.57
C VAL A 248 15.33 5.54 -2.59
N ASN A 249 15.99 4.42 -2.84
CA ASN A 249 15.83 3.20 -2.04
C ASN A 249 17.20 2.59 -1.69
N GLY A 250 17.24 1.86 -0.58
CA GLY A 250 18.46 1.22 -0.07
C GLY A 250 19.12 1.99 1.06
N ILE A 251 20.20 1.43 1.61
CA ILE A 251 20.94 1.98 2.75
C ILE A 251 22.45 1.83 2.49
N GLY A 252 23.21 2.89 2.71
CA GLY A 252 24.67 2.89 2.54
C GLY A 252 25.06 2.52 1.10
N SER A 253 25.90 1.51 0.91
CA SER A 253 26.39 1.08 -0.43
C SER A 253 25.32 0.44 -1.33
N SER A 254 24.11 0.17 -0.82
CA SER A 254 22.98 -0.33 -1.62
C SER A 254 22.02 0.78 -2.03
N LEU A 255 22.33 2.03 -1.75
CA LEU A 255 21.49 3.17 -2.12
C LEU A 255 21.38 3.28 -3.64
N ARG A 256 20.15 3.41 -4.11
CA ARG A 256 19.82 3.56 -5.53
C ARG A 256 18.82 4.69 -5.74
N ILE A 257 19.12 5.50 -6.73
CA ILE A 257 18.16 6.44 -7.31
C ILE A 257 17.54 5.74 -8.51
N VAL A 258 16.22 5.67 -8.57
CA VAL A 258 15.49 4.98 -9.64
C VAL A 258 14.43 5.91 -10.21
N LEU A 259 14.41 6.03 -11.54
CA LEU A 259 13.43 6.78 -12.30
C LEU A 259 12.64 5.83 -13.20
N TRP A 260 11.34 6.02 -13.27
CA TRP A 260 10.54 5.32 -14.27
C TRP A 260 10.76 5.95 -15.65
N ASP A 261 10.84 5.14 -16.70
CA ASP A 261 10.95 5.61 -18.09
C ASP A 261 9.78 6.51 -18.49
N THR A 262 8.60 6.28 -17.92
CA THR A 262 7.43 7.15 -18.06
C THR A 262 7.66 8.55 -17.49
N THR A 263 8.40 8.68 -16.40
CA THR A 263 8.79 9.96 -15.79
C THR A 263 9.75 10.72 -16.71
N LEU A 264 10.77 10.02 -17.20
CA LEU A 264 11.77 10.57 -18.11
C LEU A 264 11.18 11.04 -19.47
N THR A 265 10.14 10.36 -19.93
CA THR A 265 9.50 10.67 -21.21
C THR A 265 8.56 11.88 -21.15
N ARG A 266 8.00 12.16 -19.98
CA ARG A 266 6.91 13.16 -19.83
C ARG A 266 7.35 14.44 -19.15
N LEU A 267 8.33 14.38 -18.25
CA LEU A 267 8.81 15.53 -17.51
C LEU A 267 10.04 16.15 -18.18
N LYS A 268 10.20 17.46 -18.01
CA LYS A 268 11.42 18.18 -18.35
C LYS A 268 12.51 17.92 -17.29
N ASP A 269 13.76 18.12 -17.64
CA ASP A 269 14.89 17.90 -16.72
C ASP A 269 14.72 18.62 -15.38
N ASN A 270 14.29 19.89 -15.37
CA ASN A 270 14.10 20.65 -14.14
C ASN A 270 12.93 20.12 -13.29
N GLU A 271 11.87 19.60 -13.91
CA GLU A 271 10.77 18.94 -13.22
C GLU A 271 11.22 17.61 -12.60
N VAL A 272 12.07 16.84 -13.30
CA VAL A 272 12.71 15.62 -12.77
C VAL A 272 13.63 15.97 -11.59
N LEU A 273 14.42 17.03 -11.70
CA LEU A 273 15.31 17.48 -10.63
C LEU A 273 14.56 17.89 -9.38
N PHE A 274 13.39 18.54 -9.50
CA PHE A 274 12.53 18.85 -8.35
C PHE A 274 12.03 17.56 -7.66
N ILE A 275 11.55 16.57 -8.45
CA ILE A 275 11.12 15.27 -7.88
C ILE A 275 12.30 14.59 -7.19
N MET A 276 13.47 14.61 -7.80
CA MET A 276 14.65 13.99 -7.19
C MET A 276 15.10 14.71 -5.91
N ALA A 277 14.98 16.05 -5.86
CA ALA A 277 15.23 16.81 -4.63
C ALA A 277 14.24 16.43 -3.53
N HIS A 278 12.98 16.16 -3.86
CA HIS A 278 11.97 15.67 -2.94
C HIS A 278 12.36 14.28 -2.37
N GLU A 279 12.75 13.33 -3.22
CA GLU A 279 13.20 12.00 -2.80
C GLU A 279 14.48 12.06 -1.95
N ILE A 280 15.43 12.93 -2.31
CA ILE A 280 16.63 13.21 -1.52
C ILE A 280 16.24 13.79 -0.16
N GLY A 281 15.23 14.65 -0.10
CA GLY A 281 14.66 15.20 1.13
C GLY A 281 14.22 14.11 2.10
N HIS A 282 13.53 13.07 1.62
CA HIS A 282 13.17 11.92 2.46
C HIS A 282 14.38 11.22 3.07
N TYR A 283 15.46 11.09 2.32
CA TYR A 283 16.72 10.51 2.83
C TYR A 283 17.38 11.39 3.88
N VAL A 284 17.58 12.69 3.58
CA VAL A 284 18.26 13.67 4.46
C VAL A 284 17.51 13.85 5.79
N MET A 285 16.18 13.92 5.74
CA MET A 285 15.34 14.05 6.93
C MET A 285 15.10 12.73 7.67
N ASN A 286 15.73 11.64 7.21
CA ASN A 286 15.65 10.32 7.84
C ASN A 286 14.22 9.77 7.93
N HIS A 287 13.34 10.08 6.97
CA HIS A 287 11.94 9.64 6.99
C HIS A 287 11.82 8.12 7.00
N LEU A 288 12.74 7.39 6.33
CA LEU A 288 12.81 5.92 6.37
C LEU A 288 12.97 5.39 7.81
N TYR A 289 13.85 6.01 8.61
CA TYR A 289 14.06 5.56 9.99
C TYR A 289 12.90 5.93 10.91
N TRP A 290 12.30 7.10 10.74
CA TRP A 290 11.10 7.49 11.48
C TRP A 290 9.90 6.60 11.14
N ASN A 291 9.74 6.24 9.87
CA ASN A 291 8.72 5.29 9.43
C ASN A 291 8.96 3.91 10.06
N LEU A 292 10.20 3.42 10.08
CA LEU A 292 10.56 2.16 10.75
C LEU A 292 10.21 2.19 12.25
N VAL A 293 10.52 3.29 12.95
CA VAL A 293 10.15 3.46 14.37
C VAL A 293 8.63 3.43 14.53
N GLY A 294 7.89 4.11 13.66
CA GLY A 294 6.42 4.10 13.63
C GLY A 294 5.85 2.69 13.44
N VAL A 295 6.36 1.94 12.46
CA VAL A 295 5.98 0.55 12.17
C VAL A 295 6.26 -0.36 13.38
N LEU A 296 7.43 -0.22 14.00
CA LEU A 296 7.79 -1.02 15.19
C LEU A 296 6.91 -0.67 16.39
N ALA A 297 6.62 0.60 16.64
CA ALA A 297 5.73 1.02 17.71
C ALA A 297 4.30 0.57 17.46
N GLY A 298 3.78 0.77 16.25
CA GLY A 298 2.43 0.34 15.85
C GLY A 298 2.27 -1.18 15.93
N SER A 299 3.26 -1.95 15.44
CA SER A 299 3.23 -3.42 15.52
C SER A 299 3.32 -3.94 16.97
N PHE A 300 4.07 -3.28 17.85
CA PHE A 300 4.10 -3.60 19.27
C PHE A 300 2.70 -3.51 19.91
N VAL A 301 2.05 -2.37 19.69
CA VAL A 301 0.68 -2.15 20.19
C VAL A 301 -0.30 -3.10 19.52
N GLY A 302 -0.23 -3.26 18.19
CA GLY A 302 -1.11 -4.14 17.43
C GLY A 302 -1.01 -5.61 17.85
N LEU A 303 0.19 -6.15 18.02
CA LEU A 303 0.41 -7.53 18.50
C LEU A 303 -0.06 -7.72 19.94
N TYR A 304 0.17 -6.73 20.82
CA TYR A 304 -0.35 -6.78 22.18
C TYR A 304 -1.87 -6.79 22.23
N LEU A 305 -2.53 -5.90 21.48
CA LEU A 305 -3.98 -5.86 21.38
C LEU A 305 -4.54 -7.16 20.79
N THR A 306 -3.91 -7.67 19.72
CA THR A 306 -4.26 -8.98 19.14
C THR A 306 -4.18 -10.09 20.15
N TYR A 307 -3.10 -10.17 20.95
CA TYR A 307 -2.97 -11.11 22.04
C TYR A 307 -4.15 -11.00 23.05
N ARG A 308 -4.48 -9.78 23.46
CA ARG A 308 -5.56 -9.54 24.43
C ARG A 308 -6.93 -9.93 23.87
N ILE A 309 -7.22 -9.51 22.63
CA ILE A 309 -8.50 -9.79 21.96
C ILE A 309 -8.67 -11.30 21.72
N LEU A 310 -7.67 -11.97 21.14
CA LEU A 310 -7.76 -13.42 20.88
C LEU A 310 -7.86 -14.23 22.16
N THR A 311 -7.09 -13.87 23.18
CA THR A 311 -7.16 -14.56 24.49
C THR A 311 -8.54 -14.41 25.11
N TRP A 312 -9.13 -13.21 25.10
CA TRP A 312 -10.48 -12.96 25.60
C TRP A 312 -11.51 -13.73 24.76
N LEU A 313 -11.44 -13.63 23.44
CA LEU A 313 -12.40 -14.24 22.53
C LEU A 313 -12.41 -15.78 22.66
N PHE A 314 -11.24 -16.41 22.65
CA PHE A 314 -11.16 -17.87 22.70
C PHE A 314 -11.41 -18.44 24.12
N ARG A 315 -11.12 -17.70 25.18
CA ARG A 315 -11.56 -18.06 26.52
C ARG A 315 -13.08 -18.02 26.65
N ARG A 316 -13.72 -17.02 26.11
CA ARG A 316 -15.17 -16.80 26.22
C ARG A 316 -15.99 -17.66 25.26
N TYR A 317 -15.51 -17.88 24.05
CA TYR A 317 -16.28 -18.50 22.97
C TYR A 317 -15.60 -19.72 22.35
N GLY A 318 -14.36 -20.06 22.70
CA GLY A 318 -13.56 -21.10 22.06
C GLY A 318 -14.25 -22.46 22.01
N LYS A 319 -14.95 -22.88 23.10
CA LYS A 319 -15.74 -24.11 23.07
C LYS A 319 -16.84 -24.12 22.03
N ARG A 320 -17.54 -22.99 21.83
CA ARG A 320 -18.59 -22.84 20.82
C ARG A 320 -18.02 -22.77 19.40
N MET A 321 -16.81 -22.28 19.28
CA MET A 321 -16.06 -22.14 18.05
C MET A 321 -15.24 -23.39 17.69
N ASN A 322 -15.22 -24.39 18.58
CA ASN A 322 -14.37 -25.57 18.47
C ASN A 322 -12.86 -25.23 18.35
N ILE A 323 -12.42 -24.15 19.02
CA ILE A 323 -11.02 -23.69 19.08
C ILE A 323 -10.47 -24.03 20.46
N LYS A 324 -9.33 -24.74 20.48
CA LYS A 324 -8.70 -25.22 21.72
C LYS A 324 -7.92 -24.12 22.46
N GLY A 325 -7.57 -23.01 21.82
CA GLY A 325 -6.82 -21.89 22.36
C GLY A 325 -6.16 -21.07 21.28
N VAL A 326 -5.36 -20.08 21.66
CA VAL A 326 -4.72 -19.14 20.71
C VAL A 326 -3.76 -19.84 19.74
N ALA A 327 -3.14 -20.94 20.16
CA ALA A 327 -2.22 -21.74 19.35
C ALA A 327 -2.92 -22.78 18.43
N ASP A 328 -4.25 -22.78 18.37
CA ASP A 328 -4.99 -23.62 17.44
C ASP A 328 -5.07 -22.95 16.06
N ILE A 329 -4.42 -23.53 15.05
CA ILE A 329 -4.35 -22.97 13.69
C ILE A 329 -5.74 -22.76 13.05
N ALA A 330 -6.76 -23.51 13.49
CA ALA A 330 -8.13 -23.29 13.04
C ALA A 330 -8.68 -21.90 13.45
N GLY A 331 -8.01 -21.19 14.36
CA GLY A 331 -8.29 -19.81 14.74
C GLY A 331 -7.65 -18.75 13.82
N LEU A 332 -6.83 -19.13 12.83
CA LEU A 332 -6.10 -18.19 11.97
C LEU A 332 -7.01 -17.19 11.24
N PRO A 333 -8.17 -17.57 10.67
CA PRO A 333 -9.06 -16.58 10.05
C PRO A 333 -9.52 -15.49 11.02
N VAL A 334 -9.74 -15.85 12.29
CA VAL A 334 -10.12 -14.87 13.34
C VAL A 334 -8.94 -13.95 13.67
N LEU A 335 -7.73 -14.48 13.71
CA LEU A 335 -6.51 -13.66 13.87
C LEU A 335 -6.39 -12.65 12.74
N PHE A 336 -6.59 -13.05 11.47
CA PHE A 336 -6.54 -12.14 10.32
C PHE A 336 -7.60 -11.05 10.39
N ILE A 337 -8.84 -11.38 10.78
CA ILE A 337 -9.89 -10.36 10.98
C ILE A 337 -9.46 -9.36 12.05
N VAL A 338 -8.92 -9.82 13.18
CA VAL A 338 -8.49 -8.92 14.28
C VAL A 338 -7.35 -8.02 13.83
N LEU A 339 -6.32 -8.57 13.17
CA LEU A 339 -5.20 -7.78 12.64
C LEU A 339 -5.68 -6.76 11.60
N SER A 340 -6.49 -7.18 10.63
CA SER A 340 -6.98 -6.29 9.57
C SER A 340 -7.85 -5.15 10.12
N ILE A 341 -8.72 -5.41 11.10
CA ILE A 341 -9.49 -4.35 11.77
C ILE A 341 -8.58 -3.39 12.52
N LEU A 342 -7.57 -3.89 13.25
CA LEU A 342 -6.64 -3.04 13.99
C LEU A 342 -5.81 -2.16 13.03
N SER A 343 -5.32 -2.73 11.92
CA SER A 343 -4.61 -1.99 10.87
C SER A 343 -5.50 -0.94 10.23
N PHE A 344 -6.74 -1.28 9.87
CA PHE A 344 -7.69 -0.32 9.30
C PHE A 344 -7.99 0.87 10.24
N VAL A 345 -8.12 0.60 11.55
CA VAL A 345 -8.31 1.66 12.55
C VAL A 345 -7.07 2.53 12.73
N ALA A 346 -5.86 1.96 12.57
CA ALA A 346 -4.61 2.70 12.67
C ALA A 346 -4.29 3.54 11.42
N GLN A 347 -4.81 3.14 10.25
CA GLN A 347 -4.49 3.73 8.94
C GLN A 347 -4.62 5.26 8.86
N PRO A 348 -5.67 5.93 9.38
CA PRO A 348 -5.75 7.40 9.36
C PRO A 348 -4.60 8.10 10.11
N ILE A 349 -4.10 7.46 11.16
CA ILE A 349 -2.97 7.97 11.95
C ILE A 349 -1.70 7.90 11.10
N GLU A 350 -1.43 6.73 10.49
CA GLU A 350 -0.31 6.49 9.61
C GLU A 350 -0.29 7.47 8.43
N MET A 351 -1.43 7.62 7.73
CA MET A 351 -1.57 8.56 6.62
C MET A 351 -1.35 10.02 7.05
N THR A 352 -1.68 10.37 8.29
CA THR A 352 -1.44 11.73 8.80
C THR A 352 0.04 12.02 9.01
N PHE A 353 0.80 11.06 9.55
CA PHE A 353 2.26 11.19 9.67
C PHE A 353 2.94 11.21 8.30
N SER A 354 2.49 10.34 7.38
CA SER A 354 2.99 10.33 6.00
C SER A 354 2.82 11.68 5.32
N ARG A 355 1.62 12.28 5.36
CA ARG A 355 1.39 13.63 4.79
C ARG A 355 2.28 14.71 5.39
N GLY A 356 2.63 14.61 6.67
CA GLY A 356 3.59 15.51 7.29
C GLY A 356 4.99 15.39 6.67
N ALA A 357 5.49 14.16 6.56
CA ALA A 357 6.79 13.88 5.96
C ALA A 357 6.85 14.32 4.48
N GLU A 358 5.77 14.13 3.73
CA GLU A 358 5.66 14.59 2.34
C GLU A 358 5.72 16.11 2.21
N ALA A 359 5.00 16.83 3.09
CA ALA A 359 5.03 18.29 3.09
C ALA A 359 6.42 18.84 3.47
N ASP A 360 7.15 18.15 4.33
CA ASP A 360 8.53 18.50 4.67
C ASP A 360 9.48 18.24 3.51
N ALA A 361 9.31 17.11 2.78
CA ALA A 361 10.08 16.80 1.59
C ALA A 361 9.83 17.80 0.44
N ASP A 362 8.59 18.25 0.24
CA ASP A 362 8.26 19.29 -0.73
C ASP A 362 8.95 20.61 -0.42
N ARG A 363 8.97 21.01 0.85
CA ARG A 363 9.69 22.23 1.28
C ARG A 363 11.19 22.12 1.05
N TYR A 364 11.77 20.98 1.41
CA TYR A 364 13.17 20.70 1.16
C TYR A 364 13.51 20.80 -0.33
N ALA A 365 12.68 20.18 -1.17
CA ALA A 365 12.89 20.18 -2.63
C ALA A 365 12.87 21.59 -3.22
N ILE A 366 11.92 22.43 -2.81
CA ILE A 366 11.84 23.81 -3.32
C ILE A 366 12.95 24.70 -2.77
N GLU A 367 13.38 24.50 -1.52
CA GLU A 367 14.54 25.20 -0.94
C GLU A 367 15.83 24.85 -1.67
N MET A 368 15.98 23.60 -2.09
CA MET A 368 17.15 23.09 -2.80
C MET A 368 17.20 23.52 -4.27
N THR A 369 16.07 23.44 -4.98
CA THR A 369 16.02 23.70 -6.43
C THR A 369 15.75 25.16 -6.76
N GLY A 370 15.00 25.88 -5.94
CA GLY A 370 14.58 27.26 -6.17
C GLY A 370 13.66 27.47 -7.38
N ASP A 371 13.26 26.39 -8.09
CA ASP A 371 12.47 26.46 -9.33
C ASP A 371 10.99 26.12 -9.04
N VAL A 372 10.22 27.14 -8.67
CA VAL A 372 8.78 26.99 -8.34
C VAL A 372 7.97 26.58 -9.57
N ASP A 373 8.33 27.07 -10.75
CA ASP A 373 7.60 26.75 -11.98
C ASP A 373 7.78 25.28 -12.35
N ALA A 374 8.99 24.74 -12.20
CA ALA A 374 9.25 23.30 -12.38
C ALA A 374 8.52 22.44 -11.35
N ALA A 375 8.51 22.86 -10.09
CA ALA A 375 7.80 22.17 -9.03
C ALA A 375 6.29 22.08 -9.29
N ILE A 376 5.67 23.20 -9.64
CA ILE A 376 4.24 23.26 -9.99
C ILE A 376 3.98 22.41 -11.25
N GLY A 377 4.80 22.56 -12.31
CA GLY A 377 4.67 21.81 -13.55
C GLY A 377 4.73 20.30 -13.32
N SER A 378 5.66 19.82 -12.50
CA SER A 378 5.78 18.41 -12.17
C SER A 378 4.50 17.86 -11.51
N PHE A 379 3.91 18.58 -10.55
CA PHE A 379 2.68 18.16 -9.89
C PHE A 379 1.45 18.22 -10.81
N GLN A 380 1.38 19.20 -11.72
CA GLN A 380 0.33 19.26 -12.73
C GLN A 380 0.44 18.06 -13.70
N GLU A 381 1.63 17.73 -14.19
CA GLU A 381 1.86 16.57 -15.06
C GLU A 381 1.54 15.24 -14.36
N LEU A 382 1.98 15.07 -13.09
CA LEU A 382 1.62 13.91 -12.26
C LEU A 382 0.10 13.76 -12.11
N THR A 383 -0.60 14.88 -11.94
CA THR A 383 -2.07 14.90 -11.80
C THR A 383 -2.76 14.48 -13.10
N VAL A 384 -2.36 15.04 -14.23
CA VAL A 384 -2.95 14.78 -15.55
C VAL A 384 -2.72 13.32 -15.98
N ASN A 385 -1.48 12.85 -15.90
CA ASN A 385 -1.11 11.53 -16.40
C ASN A 385 -1.56 10.39 -15.46
N GLY A 386 -1.60 10.64 -14.15
CA GLY A 386 -2.10 9.67 -13.17
C GLY A 386 -3.61 9.66 -13.01
N LEU A 387 -4.36 10.56 -13.70
CA LEU A 387 -5.78 10.82 -13.45
C LEU A 387 -6.06 10.93 -11.94
N SER A 388 -5.19 11.67 -11.25
CA SER A 388 -5.30 11.84 -9.81
C SER A 388 -6.48 12.73 -9.45
N ASP A 389 -7.22 12.36 -8.40
CA ASP A 389 -8.29 13.19 -7.86
C ASP A 389 -7.69 14.42 -7.18
N VAL A 390 -8.02 15.59 -7.73
CA VAL A 390 -7.47 16.88 -7.24
C VAL A 390 -8.04 17.28 -5.90
N ASN A 391 -9.31 16.93 -5.61
CA ASN A 391 -10.00 17.22 -4.35
C ASN A 391 -10.73 15.96 -3.84
N PRO A 392 -10.01 14.95 -3.33
CA PRO A 392 -10.62 13.71 -2.87
C PRO A 392 -11.54 13.95 -1.66
N PRO A 393 -12.66 13.21 -1.58
CA PRO A 393 -13.54 13.28 -0.42
C PRO A 393 -12.80 13.01 0.89
N ALA A 394 -13.18 13.65 1.98
CA ALA A 394 -12.47 13.63 3.26
C ALA A 394 -12.17 12.21 3.76
N VAL A 395 -13.13 11.27 3.69
CA VAL A 395 -12.92 9.87 4.10
C VAL A 395 -11.82 9.22 3.27
N ILE A 396 -11.80 9.46 1.95
CA ILE A 396 -10.76 8.93 1.05
C ILE A 396 -9.41 9.54 1.38
N LYS A 397 -9.34 10.87 1.55
CA LYS A 397 -8.11 11.56 1.93
C LYS A 397 -7.51 11.00 3.20
N TYR A 398 -8.30 10.87 4.27
CA TYR A 398 -7.79 10.40 5.56
C TYR A 398 -7.44 8.90 5.58
N LEU A 399 -8.11 8.08 4.77
CA LEU A 399 -7.84 6.64 4.72
C LEU A 399 -6.71 6.27 3.75
N TYR A 400 -6.57 6.95 2.61
CA TYR A 400 -5.73 6.44 1.52
C TYR A 400 -4.64 7.39 1.03
N TYR A 401 -4.71 8.68 1.37
CA TYR A 401 -3.73 9.65 0.89
C TYR A 401 -2.57 9.79 1.88
N GLY A 402 -1.43 9.20 1.54
CA GLY A 402 -0.16 9.39 2.24
C GLY A 402 0.48 10.76 1.94
N HIS A 403 0.17 11.36 0.79
CA HIS A 403 0.59 12.71 0.40
C HIS A 403 -0.52 13.73 0.68
N PRO A 404 -0.21 15.02 0.89
CA PRO A 404 -1.19 16.09 0.74
C PRO A 404 -1.80 16.03 -0.67
N THR A 405 -2.99 16.57 -0.86
CA THR A 405 -3.58 16.61 -2.21
C THR A 405 -2.72 17.46 -3.15
N MET A 406 -2.79 17.20 -4.46
CA MET A 406 -2.02 17.98 -5.43
C MET A 406 -2.35 19.48 -5.35
N MET A 407 -3.62 19.83 -5.08
CA MET A 407 -4.01 21.23 -4.81
C MET A 407 -3.27 21.81 -3.61
N GLU A 408 -3.18 21.06 -2.49
CA GLU A 408 -2.48 21.54 -1.29
C GLU A 408 -0.97 21.69 -1.55
N ARG A 409 -0.36 20.76 -2.30
CA ARG A 409 1.06 20.81 -2.67
C ARG A 409 1.36 22.00 -3.57
N ILE A 410 0.59 22.18 -4.65
CA ILE A 410 0.76 23.32 -5.59
C ILE A 410 0.53 24.65 -4.88
N HIS A 411 -0.51 24.74 -4.04
CA HIS A 411 -0.78 25.97 -3.29
C HIS A 411 0.36 26.35 -2.33
N MET A 412 0.97 25.38 -1.67
CA MET A 412 2.13 25.61 -0.81
C MET A 412 3.32 26.18 -1.61
N LEU A 413 3.54 25.69 -2.84
CA LEU A 413 4.58 26.21 -3.73
C LEU A 413 4.29 27.62 -4.22
N GLU A 414 3.03 27.96 -4.53
CA GLU A 414 2.61 29.34 -4.87
C GLU A 414 2.84 30.32 -3.70
N GLU A 415 2.66 29.86 -2.47
CA GLU A 415 2.93 30.70 -1.28
C GLU A 415 4.42 30.91 -1.05
N TYR A 416 5.25 29.94 -1.40
CA TYR A 416 6.71 30.06 -1.31
C TYR A 416 7.27 31.13 -2.27
N GLN A 417 6.62 31.37 -3.40
CA GLN A 417 7.03 32.38 -4.39
C GLN A 417 6.72 33.83 -3.95
N LYS A 418 5.80 34.03 -3.00
CA LYS A 418 5.37 35.35 -2.51
C LYS A 418 6.30 35.90 -1.44
#